data_0d9218fe34e0063248a29ef5eb4d7378
#
_entry.id   0d9218fe34e0063248a29ef5eb4d7378
#
_cell.length_a   1.000
_cell.length_b   1.000
_cell.length_c   1.000
_cell.angle_alpha   90.00
_cell.angle_beta   90.00
_cell.angle_gamma   90.00
#
_symmetry.space_group_name_H-M   'P 1'
#
loop_
_entity.id
_entity.type
_entity.pdbx_description
1 polymer ?
#
loop_
_entity_poly.entity_id
_entity_poly.type
_entity_poly.pdbx_seq_one_letter_code
_entity_poly.pdbx_strand_id
1 'polypeptide(L)'
;AIYRMGVTVQFNLTFELAWKALQEVLRMHGVEGAETGSPREILQVGYKVGFVNDSSVWLLMLKKRNTSIHIYNEEEFDELIVFIRDSFIPAFTELEETLQEKLIEVDEW
;
A
#
# COMPACT_ATOMS: atom_id res chain seq x y z
N ALA A 1 17.33 5.87 17.56
CA ALA A 1 17.32 6.74 16.38
C ALA A 1 17.50 5.95 15.08
N ILE A 2 18.55 5.15 14.97
CA ILE A 2 18.82 4.35 13.76
C ILE A 2 17.70 3.33 13.53
N TYR A 3 17.23 2.67 14.57
CA TYR A 3 16.15 1.69 14.47
C TYR A 3 14.86 2.35 13.96
N ARG A 4 14.49 3.50 14.53
CA ARG A 4 13.30 4.22 14.10
C ARG A 4 13.37 4.65 12.64
N MET A 5 14.52 5.14 12.22
CA MET A 5 14.74 5.52 10.83
C MET A 5 14.61 4.32 9.91
N GLY A 6 15.21 3.19 10.28
CA GLY A 6 15.15 1.97 9.48
C GLY A 6 13.73 1.45 9.30
N VAL A 7 12.92 1.44 10.36
CA VAL A 7 11.52 1.00 10.28
C VAL A 7 10.72 1.95 9.39
N THR A 8 10.89 3.26 9.56
CA THR A 8 10.18 4.25 8.77
C THR A 8 10.52 4.14 7.29
N VAL A 9 11.80 4.01 6.96
CA VAL A 9 12.26 3.84 5.57
C VAL A 9 11.69 2.56 4.97
N GLN A 10 11.71 1.46 5.70
CA GLN A 10 11.19 0.19 5.23
C GLN A 10 9.68 0.24 5.01
N PHE A 11 8.94 0.87 5.91
CA PHE A 11 7.51 1.06 5.74
C PHE A 11 7.21 1.89 4.48
N ASN A 12 7.90 3.02 4.30
CA ASN A 12 7.69 3.88 3.15
C ASN A 12 8.03 3.18 1.84
N LEU A 13 9.11 2.42 1.81
CA LEU A 13 9.52 1.66 0.63
C LEU A 13 8.48 0.57 0.30
N THR A 14 8.04 -0.16 1.31
CA THR A 14 7.03 -1.23 1.12
C THR A 14 5.73 -0.65 0.57
N PHE A 15 5.26 0.45 1.14
CA PHE A 15 4.05 1.12 0.66
C PHE A 15 4.22 1.58 -0.80
N GLU A 16 5.36 2.18 -1.13
CA GLU A 16 5.63 2.67 -2.47
C GLU A 16 5.62 1.55 -3.50
N LEU A 17 6.27 0.44 -3.18
CA LEU A 17 6.29 -0.73 -4.06
C LEU A 17 4.89 -1.36 -4.19
N ALA A 18 4.13 -1.39 -3.09
CA ALA A 18 2.80 -2.00 -3.08
C ALA A 18 1.83 -1.26 -4.00
N TRP A 19 1.72 0.08 -3.88
CA TRP A 19 0.77 0.80 -4.72
C TRP A 19 1.20 0.82 -6.19
N LYS A 20 2.51 0.82 -6.46
CA LYS A 20 3.00 0.73 -7.85
C LYS A 20 2.74 -0.65 -8.46
N ALA A 21 2.88 -1.71 -7.68
CA ALA A 21 2.52 -3.05 -8.14
C ALA A 21 1.03 -3.15 -8.43
N LEU A 22 0.19 -2.58 -7.56
CA LEU A 22 -1.24 -2.51 -7.79
C LEU A 22 -1.54 -1.77 -9.10
N GLN A 23 -0.92 -0.63 -9.33
CA GLN A 23 -1.08 0.13 -10.56
C GLN A 23 -0.75 -0.71 -11.79
N GLU A 24 0.36 -1.42 -11.74
CA GLU A 24 0.81 -2.22 -12.88
C GLU A 24 -0.19 -3.33 -13.21
N VAL A 25 -0.70 -4.03 -12.19
CA VAL A 25 -1.68 -5.10 -12.41
C VAL A 25 -3.01 -4.52 -12.90
N LEU A 26 -3.43 -3.36 -12.38
CA LEU A 26 -4.63 -2.68 -12.89
C LEU A 26 -4.48 -2.33 -14.38
N ARG A 27 -3.31 -1.87 -14.79
CA ARG A 27 -3.03 -1.57 -16.20
C ARG A 27 -3.09 -2.83 -17.06
N MET A 28 -2.55 -3.93 -16.58
CA MET A 28 -2.59 -5.22 -17.29
C MET A 28 -4.02 -5.69 -17.52
N HIS A 29 -4.93 -5.37 -16.60
CA HIS A 29 -6.36 -5.68 -16.73
C HIS A 29 -7.12 -4.63 -17.53
N GLY A 30 -6.46 -3.60 -18.03
CA GLY A 30 -7.10 -2.55 -18.81
C GLY A 30 -8.06 -1.67 -18.00
N VAL A 31 -7.83 -1.54 -16.69
CA VAL A 31 -8.71 -0.77 -15.82
C VAL A 31 -8.58 0.73 -16.10
N GLU A 32 -9.71 1.39 -16.32
CA GLU A 32 -9.75 2.82 -16.56
C GLU A 32 -9.32 3.57 -15.29
N GLY A 33 -8.46 4.58 -15.47
CA GLY A 33 -7.93 5.37 -14.36
C GLY A 33 -6.61 4.86 -13.81
N ALA A 34 -6.08 3.76 -14.35
CA ALA A 34 -4.83 3.19 -13.86
C ALA A 34 -3.56 3.92 -14.35
N GLU A 35 -3.71 4.93 -15.21
CA GLU A 35 -2.59 5.70 -15.75
C GLU A 35 -2.15 6.86 -14.87
N THR A 36 -2.89 7.16 -13.80
CA THR A 36 -2.55 8.27 -12.91
C THR A 36 -1.27 8.00 -12.13
N GLY A 37 -0.56 9.05 -11.77
CA GLY A 37 0.63 8.96 -10.91
C GLY A 37 0.33 9.13 -9.43
N SER A 38 -0.93 9.21 -9.04
CA SER A 38 -1.34 9.46 -7.66
C SER A 38 -1.62 8.15 -6.91
N PRO A 39 -0.91 7.86 -5.80
CA PRO A 39 -1.22 6.67 -5.01
C PRO A 39 -2.65 6.67 -4.48
N ARG A 40 -3.18 7.84 -4.09
CA ARG A 40 -4.57 7.92 -3.62
C ARG A 40 -5.56 7.48 -4.69
N GLU A 41 -5.39 7.96 -5.91
CA GLU A 41 -6.29 7.59 -7.02
C GLU A 41 -6.17 6.12 -7.38
N ILE A 42 -4.96 5.57 -7.38
CA ILE A 42 -4.74 4.15 -7.65
C ILE A 42 -5.40 3.27 -6.58
N LEU A 43 -5.28 3.66 -5.30
CA LEU A 43 -5.93 2.93 -4.23
C LEU A 43 -7.46 2.99 -4.35
N GLN A 44 -8.01 4.13 -4.75
CA GLN A 44 -9.44 4.28 -4.96
C GLN A 44 -9.93 3.44 -6.13
N VAL A 45 -9.20 3.44 -7.24
CA VAL A 45 -9.52 2.60 -8.40
C VAL A 45 -9.44 1.11 -8.02
N GLY A 46 -8.39 0.71 -7.31
CA GLY A 46 -8.23 -0.67 -6.85
C GLY A 46 -9.38 -1.11 -5.94
N TYR A 47 -9.85 -0.24 -5.07
CA TYR A 47 -11.00 -0.53 -4.22
C TYR A 47 -12.28 -0.68 -5.06
N LYS A 48 -12.48 0.24 -6.00
CA LYS A 48 -13.67 0.25 -6.85
C LYS A 48 -13.81 -1.05 -7.66
N VAL A 49 -12.71 -1.58 -8.17
CA VAL A 49 -12.74 -2.80 -8.99
C VAL A 49 -12.50 -4.07 -8.19
N GLY A 50 -12.37 -3.98 -6.88
CA GLY A 50 -12.30 -5.13 -6.00
C GLY A 50 -10.90 -5.71 -5.76
N PHE A 51 -9.84 -5.03 -6.16
CA PHE A 51 -8.47 -5.48 -5.90
C PHE A 51 -7.99 -5.11 -4.49
N VAL A 52 -8.60 -4.11 -3.89
CA VAL A 52 -8.34 -3.66 -2.53
C VAL A 52 -9.62 -3.79 -1.72
N ASN A 53 -9.58 -4.56 -0.63
CA ASN A 53 -10.78 -4.81 0.16
C ASN A 53 -11.06 -3.70 1.19
N ASP A 54 -10.04 -3.16 1.80
CA ASP A 54 -10.20 -2.11 2.83
C ASP A 54 -9.39 -0.89 2.45
N SER A 55 -10.04 0.04 1.74
CA SER A 55 -9.38 1.27 1.33
C SER A 55 -9.01 2.16 2.51
N SER A 56 -9.70 2.06 3.64
CA SER A 56 -9.41 2.91 4.81
C SER A 56 -8.02 2.63 5.39
N VAL A 57 -7.63 1.35 5.44
CA VAL A 57 -6.29 0.97 5.90
C VAL A 57 -5.22 1.54 4.96
N TRP A 58 -5.44 1.41 3.66
CA TRP A 58 -4.48 1.90 2.65
C TRP A 58 -4.37 3.42 2.65
N LEU A 59 -5.48 4.13 2.83
CA LEU A 59 -5.46 5.59 2.94
C LEU A 59 -4.79 6.04 4.24
N LEU A 60 -4.92 5.26 5.32
CA LEU A 60 -4.18 5.51 6.55
C LEU A 60 -2.67 5.32 6.35
N MET A 61 -2.26 4.28 5.61
CA MET A 61 -0.85 4.10 5.24
C MET A 61 -0.32 5.31 4.47
N LEU A 62 -1.09 5.79 3.51
CA LEU A 62 -0.71 6.98 2.73
C LEU A 62 -0.52 8.19 3.63
N LYS A 63 -1.43 8.40 4.57
CA LYS A 63 -1.34 9.48 5.55
C LYS A 63 -0.07 9.33 6.39
N LYS A 64 0.21 8.13 6.91
CA LYS A 64 1.40 7.87 7.72
C LYS A 64 2.68 8.09 6.92
N ARG A 65 2.72 7.65 5.66
CA ARG A 65 3.85 7.91 4.78
C ARG A 65 4.08 9.41 4.58
N ASN A 66 3.01 10.17 4.34
CA ASN A 66 3.12 11.61 4.10
C ASN A 66 3.58 12.38 5.34
N THR A 67 3.31 11.87 6.54
CA THR A 67 3.78 12.48 7.78
C THR A 67 5.16 12.00 8.20
N SER A 68 5.72 11.00 7.52
CA SER A 68 7.01 10.41 7.87
C SER A 68 8.22 11.31 7.56
N ILE A 69 8.01 12.43 6.88
CA ILE A 69 9.03 13.46 6.73
C ILE A 69 9.33 14.15 8.07
N HIS A 70 8.46 13.99 9.05
CA HIS A 70 8.70 14.47 10.41
C HIS A 70 9.34 13.34 11.23
N ILE A 71 10.21 13.72 12.16
CA ILE A 71 10.78 12.76 13.08
C ILE A 71 9.68 12.37 14.06
N TYR A 72 9.30 11.08 14.06
CA TYR A 72 8.35 10.57 15.04
C TYR A 72 8.94 10.69 16.44
N ASN A 73 8.14 11.16 17.41
CA ASN A 73 8.51 11.01 18.79
C ASN A 73 8.30 9.55 19.21
N GLU A 74 8.69 9.21 20.42
CA GLU A 74 8.64 7.83 20.90
C GLU A 74 7.22 7.26 20.89
N GLU A 75 6.25 8.04 21.35
CA GLU A 75 4.84 7.65 21.38
C GLU A 75 4.28 7.43 19.97
N GLU A 76 4.55 8.34 19.06
CA GLU A 76 4.11 8.23 17.67
C GLU A 76 4.73 7.03 16.98
N PHE A 77 6.00 6.74 17.27
CA PHE A 77 6.68 5.57 16.73
C PHE A 77 6.06 4.28 17.24
N ASP A 78 5.76 4.22 18.54
CA ASP A 78 5.12 3.03 19.12
C ASP A 78 3.75 2.77 18.49
N GLU A 79 2.97 3.83 18.24
CA GLU A 79 1.70 3.72 17.52
C GLU A 79 1.89 3.21 16.09
N LEU A 80 2.91 3.69 15.40
CA LEU A 80 3.22 3.22 14.05
C LEU A 80 3.54 1.72 14.04
N ILE A 81 4.32 1.25 15.00
CA ILE A 81 4.66 -0.18 15.10
C ILE A 81 3.39 -1.02 15.29
N VAL A 82 2.46 -0.56 16.14
CA VAL A 82 1.19 -1.26 16.34
C VAL A 82 0.39 -1.33 15.04
N PHE A 83 0.28 -0.23 14.31
CA PHE A 83 -0.42 -0.20 13.02
C PHE A 83 0.24 -1.12 11.99
N ILE A 84 1.57 -1.14 11.95
CA ILE A 84 2.28 -2.01 11.02
C ILE A 84 1.94 -3.47 11.31
N ARG A 85 2.06 -3.88 12.57
CA ARG A 85 1.81 -5.26 12.97
C ARG A 85 0.36 -5.68 12.78
N ASP A 86 -0.58 -4.85 13.24
CA ASP A 86 -1.99 -5.25 13.36
C ASP A 86 -2.82 -4.96 12.12
N SER A 87 -2.40 -4.00 11.30
CA SER A 87 -3.20 -3.55 10.15
C SER A 87 -2.43 -3.57 8.83
N PHE A 88 -1.19 -3.08 8.80
CA PHE A 88 -0.48 -2.86 7.54
C PHE A 88 0.10 -4.16 6.98
N ILE A 89 0.72 -4.99 7.80
CA ILE A 89 1.25 -6.29 7.33
C ILE A 89 0.14 -7.18 6.81
N PRO A 90 -0.99 -7.34 7.52
CA PRO A 90 -2.12 -8.09 6.96
C PRO A 90 -2.64 -7.51 5.65
N ALA A 91 -2.70 -6.19 5.52
CA ALA A 91 -3.15 -5.55 4.28
C ALA A 91 -2.18 -5.80 3.12
N PHE A 92 -0.87 -5.72 3.36
CA PHE A 92 0.14 -6.04 2.35
C PHE A 92 0.05 -7.50 1.90
N THR A 93 -0.11 -8.41 2.85
CA THR A 93 -0.23 -9.83 2.56
C THR A 93 -1.46 -10.12 1.71
N GLU A 94 -2.59 -9.52 2.06
CA GLU A 94 -3.83 -9.67 1.30
C GLU A 94 -3.70 -9.11 -0.11
N LEU A 95 -3.08 -7.94 -0.26
CA LEU A 95 -2.86 -7.37 -1.59
C LEU A 95 -1.94 -8.27 -2.42
N GLU A 96 -0.86 -8.78 -1.84
CA GLU A 96 0.05 -9.69 -2.54
C GLU A 96 -0.69 -10.91 -3.09
N GLU A 97 -1.54 -11.54 -2.27
CA GLU A 97 -2.33 -12.68 -2.69
C GLU A 97 -3.28 -12.31 -3.84
N THR A 98 -3.96 -11.18 -3.72
CA THR A 98 -4.87 -10.70 -4.76
C THR A 98 -4.13 -10.43 -6.07
N LEU A 99 -2.98 -9.76 -6.00
CA LEU A 99 -2.23 -9.45 -7.22
C LEU A 99 -1.67 -10.70 -7.88
N GLN A 100 -1.27 -11.71 -7.11
CA GLN A 100 -0.83 -12.99 -7.68
C GLN A 100 -1.96 -13.66 -8.43
N GLU A 101 -3.17 -13.69 -7.87
CA GLU A 101 -4.35 -14.23 -8.56
C GLU A 101 -4.66 -13.47 -9.84
N LYS A 102 -4.58 -12.15 -9.80
CA LYS A 102 -4.87 -11.30 -10.96
C LYS A 102 -3.82 -11.45 -12.07
N LEU A 103 -2.57 -11.71 -11.72
CA LEU A 103 -1.53 -12.00 -12.68
C LEU A 103 -1.76 -13.34 -13.38
N ILE A 104 -2.22 -14.37 -12.65
CA ILE A 104 -2.58 -15.65 -13.23
C ILE A 104 -3.73 -15.48 -14.23
N GLU A 105 -4.73 -14.67 -13.90
CA GLU A 105 -5.83 -14.37 -14.81
C GLU A 105 -5.33 -13.76 -16.14
N VAL A 106 -4.34 -12.86 -16.07
CA VAL A 106 -3.76 -12.27 -17.29
C VAL A 106 -3.08 -13.33 -18.14
N ASP A 107 -2.36 -14.25 -17.52
CA ASP A 107 -1.67 -15.32 -18.24
C ASP A 107 -2.63 -16.30 -18.92
N GLU A 108 -3.87 -16.38 -18.47
CA GLU A 108 -4.92 -17.26 -19.03
C GLU A 108 -5.65 -16.64 -20.22
N TRP A 109 -5.42 -15.37 -20.53
CA TRP A 109 -6.12 -14.66 -21.62
C TRP A 109 -5.64 -15.08 -23.02
#